data_6679a249d3ae0d5384ad8ea490c8a013
#
_entry.id   6679a249d3ae0d5384ad8ea490c8a013
#
_cell.length_a   1.000
_cell.length_b   1.000
_cell.length_c   1.000
_cell.angle_alpha   90.00
_cell.angle_beta   90.00
_cell.angle_gamma   90.00
#
_symmetry.space_group_name_H-M   'P 1'
#
loop_
_entity.id
_entity.type
_entity.pdbx_description
1 polymer ?
#
loop_
_entity_poly.entity_id
_entity_poly.type
_entity_poly.pdbx_seq_one_letter_code
_entity_poly.pdbx_strand_id
1 'polypeptide(L)'
;MSRGLGDVYKRQEYIKDEKHLEYMMFPRTLAVAEIGWTPQEDRSWEDFKPRMNANIPVLQRMGIHTFTLSDEIETTMEVDTLRREIKVMLDAEKYPAEIRYTTDGSIPTASSRVYDGPIVVKDSADIKAAIFRDGQLQGTPTEKKVDYHQGINKPIHYNSKLYSGYMAGGMNALLDGYRGGLTYLDGRWQGYLNDLDCVVDMGEVTDIHKVSSRFMQLIGPGVYQPGEVELLTSEDGESYISQGVIPTTISNTDKDLSFQEYTFNGDWKARYIRIKAKEANKGFIFTDEIVIW
;
A
#
# COMPACT_ATOMS: atom_id res chain seq x y z
N MET A 1 16.76 -32.21 -8.22
CA MET A 1 15.42 -32.66 -7.80
C MET A 1 14.44 -31.51 -8.02
N SER A 2 13.46 -31.72 -8.88
CA SER A 2 12.53 -30.69 -9.35
C SER A 2 11.59 -30.21 -8.23
N ARG A 3 11.76 -28.99 -7.75
CA ARG A 3 10.81 -28.32 -6.84
C ARG A 3 9.45 -28.01 -7.51
N GLY A 4 9.34 -28.13 -8.83
CA GLY A 4 8.15 -27.79 -9.59
C GLY A 4 6.98 -28.77 -9.47
N LEU A 5 7.23 -30.04 -9.23
CA LEU A 5 6.17 -31.06 -9.12
C LEU A 5 5.37 -30.93 -7.79
N GLY A 6 5.99 -30.49 -6.71
CA GLY A 6 5.31 -30.32 -5.42
C GLY A 6 4.29 -29.19 -5.40
N ASP A 7 4.51 -28.11 -6.18
CA ASP A 7 3.58 -26.98 -6.26
C ASP A 7 2.36 -27.29 -7.12
N VAL A 8 2.51 -28.08 -8.18
CA VAL A 8 1.39 -28.57 -9.03
C VAL A 8 0.46 -29.47 -8.22
N TYR A 9 1.02 -30.38 -7.40
CA TYR A 9 0.19 -31.28 -6.57
C TYR A 9 -0.60 -30.56 -5.48
N LYS A 10 -0.04 -29.54 -4.83
CA LYS A 10 -0.74 -28.79 -3.79
C LYS A 10 -1.90 -27.92 -4.29
N ARG A 11 -1.92 -27.58 -5.57
CA ARG A 11 -2.96 -26.72 -6.17
C ARG A 11 -4.07 -27.48 -6.87
N GLN A 12 -3.87 -28.76 -7.20
CA GLN A 12 -4.87 -29.58 -7.87
C GLN A 12 -6.15 -29.78 -7.05
N GLU A 13 -6.09 -29.78 -5.74
CA GLU A 13 -7.26 -29.89 -4.86
C GLU A 13 -8.26 -28.73 -5.00
N TYR A 14 -7.82 -27.57 -5.53
CA TYR A 14 -8.64 -26.37 -5.75
C TYR A 14 -9.12 -26.23 -7.21
N ILE A 15 -8.63 -27.08 -8.13
CA ILE A 15 -8.99 -27.02 -9.56
C ILE A 15 -10.14 -28.00 -9.81
N LYS A 16 -11.34 -27.45 -10.09
CA LYS A 16 -12.58 -28.22 -10.18
C LYS A 16 -12.82 -28.87 -11.53
N ASP A 17 -12.34 -28.25 -12.60
CA ASP A 17 -12.58 -28.65 -13.98
C ASP A 17 -11.49 -28.19 -14.95
N GLU A 18 -11.55 -28.60 -16.19
CA GLU A 18 -10.59 -28.25 -17.24
C GLU A 18 -10.56 -26.75 -17.52
N LYS A 19 -11.70 -26.08 -17.54
CA LYS A 19 -11.75 -24.61 -17.76
C LYS A 19 -11.08 -23.84 -16.66
N HIS A 20 -11.22 -24.29 -15.43
CA HIS A 20 -10.54 -23.70 -14.29
C HIS A 20 -9.03 -23.97 -14.36
N LEU A 21 -8.61 -25.14 -14.83
CA LEU A 21 -7.19 -25.43 -15.07
C LEU A 21 -6.61 -24.49 -16.12
N GLU A 22 -7.26 -24.35 -17.26
CA GLU A 22 -6.86 -23.46 -18.35
C GLU A 22 -6.78 -21.99 -17.86
N TYR A 23 -7.79 -21.53 -17.13
CA TYR A 23 -7.82 -20.19 -16.52
C TYR A 23 -6.63 -19.95 -15.58
N MET A 24 -6.23 -20.93 -14.81
CA MET A 24 -5.10 -20.82 -13.90
C MET A 24 -3.74 -20.90 -14.62
N MET A 25 -3.68 -21.64 -15.73
CA MET A 25 -2.45 -21.84 -16.50
C MET A 25 -2.17 -20.70 -17.48
N PHE A 26 -3.19 -20.26 -18.23
CA PHE A 26 -3.00 -19.28 -19.32
C PHE A 26 -3.49 -17.88 -18.93
N PRO A 27 -2.72 -16.83 -19.23
CA PRO A 27 -1.49 -16.79 -20.05
C PRO A 27 -0.18 -17.06 -19.28
N ARG A 28 -0.20 -17.40 -18.00
CA ARG A 28 0.99 -17.54 -17.13
C ARG A 28 2.06 -18.49 -17.70
N THR A 29 1.64 -19.56 -18.37
CA THR A 29 2.55 -20.51 -19.04
C THR A 29 3.36 -19.87 -20.17
N LEU A 30 2.91 -18.77 -20.76
CA LEU A 30 3.68 -18.03 -21.75
C LEU A 30 4.95 -17.44 -21.13
N ALA A 31 4.90 -17.02 -19.87
CA ALA A 31 6.09 -16.53 -19.16
C ALA A 31 7.10 -17.68 -18.88
N VAL A 32 6.60 -18.89 -18.62
CA VAL A 32 7.47 -20.09 -18.48
C VAL A 32 8.12 -20.42 -19.83
N ALA A 33 7.37 -20.34 -20.93
CA ALA A 33 7.90 -20.52 -22.25
C ALA A 33 8.96 -19.46 -22.60
N GLU A 34 8.73 -18.19 -22.26
CA GLU A 34 9.69 -17.12 -22.45
C GLU A 34 11.02 -17.43 -21.73
N ILE A 35 10.95 -17.88 -20.48
CA ILE A 35 12.14 -18.27 -19.70
C ILE A 35 12.85 -19.49 -20.34
N GLY A 36 12.12 -20.39 -20.96
CA GLY A 36 12.68 -21.59 -21.60
C GLY A 36 13.34 -21.34 -22.96
N TRP A 37 12.84 -20.36 -23.73
CA TRP A 37 13.27 -20.14 -25.12
C TRP A 37 14.14 -18.87 -25.31
N THR A 38 14.01 -17.88 -24.44
CA THR A 38 14.74 -16.61 -24.56
C THR A 38 16.00 -16.64 -23.66
N PRO A 39 17.20 -16.38 -24.20
CA PRO A 39 18.42 -16.24 -23.40
C PRO A 39 18.24 -15.21 -22.28
N GLN A 40 18.91 -15.41 -21.15
CA GLN A 40 18.72 -14.58 -19.96
C GLN A 40 19.01 -13.09 -20.22
N GLU A 41 20.01 -12.80 -21.03
CA GLU A 41 20.45 -11.45 -21.43
C GLU A 41 19.44 -10.72 -22.32
N ASP A 42 18.57 -11.45 -23.03
CA ASP A 42 17.56 -10.91 -23.96
C ASP A 42 16.17 -10.82 -23.33
N ARG A 43 16.00 -11.25 -22.08
CA ARG A 43 14.70 -11.22 -21.40
C ARG A 43 14.36 -9.81 -20.96
N SER A 44 13.23 -9.32 -21.46
CA SER A 44 12.67 -8.02 -21.09
C SER A 44 11.20 -8.17 -20.77
N TRP A 45 10.80 -7.72 -19.58
CA TRP A 45 9.40 -7.70 -19.18
C TRP A 45 8.58 -6.76 -20.07
N GLU A 46 9.14 -5.63 -20.42
CA GLU A 46 8.49 -4.62 -21.26
C GLU A 46 8.24 -5.12 -22.69
N ASP A 47 9.14 -5.96 -23.23
CA ASP A 47 8.96 -6.61 -24.53
C ASP A 47 8.01 -7.82 -24.45
N PHE A 48 8.06 -8.57 -23.37
CA PHE A 48 7.21 -9.75 -23.16
C PHE A 48 5.73 -9.39 -23.02
N LYS A 49 5.37 -8.37 -22.23
CA LYS A 49 3.98 -7.97 -21.98
C LYS A 49 3.14 -7.77 -23.25
N PRO A 50 3.56 -6.93 -24.23
CA PRO A 50 2.80 -6.76 -25.47
C PRO A 50 2.62 -8.06 -26.27
N ARG A 51 3.67 -8.90 -26.33
CA ARG A 51 3.61 -10.19 -27.04
C ARG A 51 2.64 -11.17 -26.35
N MET A 52 2.69 -11.24 -25.01
CA MET A 52 1.74 -12.04 -24.23
C MET A 52 0.30 -11.58 -24.50
N ASN A 53 0.03 -10.26 -24.43
CA ASN A 53 -1.29 -9.72 -24.70
C ASN A 53 -1.80 -10.05 -26.11
N ALA A 54 -0.93 -9.98 -27.13
CA ALA A 54 -1.29 -10.33 -28.50
C ALA A 54 -1.61 -11.84 -28.66
N ASN A 55 -1.05 -12.71 -27.83
CA ASN A 55 -1.30 -14.15 -27.88
C ASN A 55 -2.60 -14.58 -27.16
N ILE A 56 -3.13 -13.81 -26.20
CA ILE A 56 -4.37 -14.16 -25.49
C ILE A 56 -5.55 -14.39 -26.46
N PRO A 57 -5.85 -13.50 -27.43
CA PRO A 57 -6.92 -13.76 -28.39
C PRO A 57 -6.67 -14.96 -29.28
N VAL A 58 -5.41 -15.33 -29.53
CA VAL A 58 -5.06 -16.54 -30.30
C VAL A 58 -5.44 -17.78 -29.49
N LEU A 59 -5.04 -17.85 -28.22
CA LEU A 59 -5.40 -18.93 -27.31
C LEU A 59 -6.93 -19.08 -27.18
N GLN A 60 -7.65 -17.98 -27.05
CA GLN A 60 -9.12 -17.97 -26.98
C GLN A 60 -9.77 -18.50 -28.26
N ARG A 61 -9.24 -18.16 -29.46
CA ARG A 61 -9.71 -18.73 -30.73
C ARG A 61 -9.45 -20.24 -30.85
N MET A 62 -8.42 -20.74 -30.15
CA MET A 62 -8.14 -22.17 -30.04
C MET A 62 -9.07 -22.88 -29.04
N GLY A 63 -10.00 -22.20 -28.41
CA GLY A 63 -10.93 -22.70 -27.42
C GLY A 63 -10.40 -22.78 -26.01
N ILE A 64 -9.22 -22.23 -25.74
CA ILE A 64 -8.59 -22.21 -24.40
C ILE A 64 -9.24 -21.11 -23.54
N HIS A 65 -9.67 -21.48 -22.36
CA HIS A 65 -10.28 -20.57 -21.40
C HIS A 65 -9.21 -19.81 -20.58
N THR A 66 -8.71 -18.70 -21.14
CA THR A 66 -7.64 -17.94 -20.52
C THR A 66 -8.13 -17.08 -19.35
N PHE A 67 -7.22 -16.75 -18.40
CA PHE A 67 -7.43 -15.67 -17.45
C PHE A 67 -7.73 -14.37 -18.18
N THR A 68 -8.72 -13.63 -17.70
CA THR A 68 -9.05 -12.31 -18.24
C THR A 68 -8.21 -11.27 -17.50
N LEU A 69 -7.34 -10.60 -18.26
CA LEU A 69 -6.55 -9.50 -17.72
C LEU A 69 -7.46 -8.37 -17.22
N SER A 70 -7.08 -7.80 -16.10
CA SER A 70 -7.77 -6.66 -15.48
C SER A 70 -7.53 -5.35 -16.23
N ASP A 71 -8.47 -4.41 -16.12
CA ASP A 71 -8.27 -2.99 -16.45
C ASP A 71 -7.87 -2.17 -15.20
N GLU A 72 -7.46 -2.82 -14.13
CA GLU A 72 -6.91 -2.19 -12.94
C GLU A 72 -5.45 -1.78 -13.18
N ILE A 73 -5.07 -0.70 -12.51
CA ILE A 73 -3.70 -0.19 -12.55
C ILE A 73 -2.97 -0.67 -11.31
N GLU A 74 -1.88 -1.39 -11.51
CA GLU A 74 -0.94 -1.70 -10.46
C GLU A 74 -0.09 -0.47 -10.12
N THR A 75 0.05 -0.19 -8.84
CA THR A 75 0.80 0.97 -8.35
C THR A 75 1.96 0.49 -7.49
N THR A 76 3.18 0.85 -7.86
CA THR A 76 4.37 0.64 -7.06
C THR A 76 5.00 1.97 -6.67
N MET A 77 5.72 2.01 -5.55
CA MET A 77 6.34 3.24 -5.04
C MET A 77 7.79 2.99 -4.66
N GLU A 78 8.61 4.04 -4.80
CA GLU A 78 9.99 4.11 -4.34
C GLU A 78 10.17 5.40 -3.54
N VAL A 79 10.64 5.29 -2.29
CA VAL A 79 10.93 6.44 -1.42
C VAL A 79 12.41 6.78 -1.52
N ASP A 80 12.73 7.95 -2.07
CA ASP A 80 14.09 8.48 -2.15
C ASP A 80 14.30 9.52 -1.04
N THR A 81 14.90 9.08 0.07
CA THR A 81 15.16 9.95 1.23
C THR A 81 16.26 10.98 0.99
N LEU A 82 17.16 10.75 0.01
CA LEU A 82 18.23 11.69 -0.35
C LEU A 82 17.69 12.85 -1.16
N ARG A 83 16.78 12.58 -2.10
CA ARG A 83 16.12 13.59 -2.93
C ARG A 83 14.87 14.18 -2.28
N ARG A 84 14.44 13.59 -1.18
CA ARG A 84 13.20 13.92 -0.47
C ARG A 84 11.99 13.88 -1.43
N GLU A 85 11.80 12.72 -2.04
CA GLU A 85 10.71 12.49 -2.99
C GLU A 85 10.24 11.02 -2.94
N ILE A 86 8.98 10.83 -3.33
CA ILE A 86 8.41 9.52 -3.60
C ILE A 86 8.12 9.43 -5.10
N LYS A 87 8.60 8.36 -5.73
CA LYS A 87 8.28 8.05 -7.12
C LYS A 87 7.17 7.02 -7.14
N VAL A 88 6.10 7.32 -7.86
CA VAL A 88 4.98 6.42 -8.05
C VAL A 88 5.00 5.92 -9.48
N MET A 89 5.12 4.60 -9.66
CA MET A 89 5.06 3.92 -10.94
C MET A 89 3.68 3.29 -11.11
N LEU A 90 3.12 3.44 -12.30
CA LEU A 90 1.83 2.87 -12.70
C LEU A 90 2.06 1.84 -13.80
N ASP A 91 1.43 0.69 -13.68
CA ASP A 91 1.47 -0.36 -14.70
C ASP A 91 0.08 -0.93 -14.96
N ALA A 92 -0.13 -1.50 -16.14
CA ALA A 92 -1.39 -2.14 -16.54
C ALA A 92 -1.13 -3.54 -17.06
N GLU A 93 -2.04 -4.48 -16.79
CA GLU A 93 -1.93 -5.84 -17.32
C GLU A 93 -2.23 -5.89 -18.82
N LYS A 94 -3.20 -5.09 -19.29
CA LYS A 94 -3.62 -5.07 -20.70
C LYS A 94 -2.81 -4.06 -21.53
N TYR A 95 -2.33 -4.47 -22.69
CA TYR A 95 -1.60 -3.65 -23.65
C TYR A 95 -2.32 -3.62 -25.01
N PRO A 96 -2.25 -2.48 -25.73
CA PRO A 96 -1.73 -1.19 -25.27
C PRO A 96 -2.64 -0.55 -24.23
N ALA A 97 -2.06 0.23 -23.31
CA ALA A 97 -2.80 0.98 -22.30
C ALA A 97 -2.39 2.45 -22.33
N GLU A 98 -3.36 3.34 -22.48
CA GLU A 98 -3.18 4.77 -22.24
C GLU A 98 -3.61 5.03 -20.79
N ILE A 99 -2.64 5.16 -19.88
CA ILE A 99 -2.90 5.52 -18.49
C ILE A 99 -2.93 7.04 -18.37
N ARG A 100 -4.00 7.58 -17.79
CA ARG A 100 -4.12 9.00 -17.43
C ARG A 100 -4.28 9.15 -15.95
N TYR A 101 -3.75 10.23 -15.40
CA TYR A 101 -3.75 10.45 -13.96
C TYR A 101 -3.96 11.91 -13.57
N THR A 102 -4.33 12.11 -12.32
CA THR A 102 -4.38 13.36 -11.59
C THR A 102 -3.58 13.22 -10.28
N THR A 103 -3.24 14.35 -9.63
CA THR A 103 -2.50 14.36 -8.36
C THR A 103 -3.26 15.12 -7.26
N ASP A 104 -4.48 15.54 -7.55
CA ASP A 104 -5.36 16.33 -6.69
C ASP A 104 -6.60 15.57 -6.22
N GLY A 105 -6.65 14.25 -6.48
CA GLY A 105 -7.78 13.39 -6.12
C GLY A 105 -8.98 13.48 -7.06
N SER A 106 -8.94 14.31 -8.10
CA SER A 106 -9.98 14.34 -9.11
C SER A 106 -9.98 13.09 -9.99
N ILE A 107 -11.13 12.66 -10.49
CA ILE A 107 -11.23 11.52 -11.40
C ILE A 107 -10.59 11.90 -12.74
N PRO A 108 -9.64 11.08 -13.26
CA PRO A 108 -9.03 11.35 -14.57
C PRO A 108 -10.06 11.38 -15.71
N THR A 109 -9.84 12.26 -16.65
CA THR A 109 -10.64 12.40 -17.87
C THR A 109 -9.77 12.19 -19.11
N ALA A 110 -10.37 12.13 -20.30
CA ALA A 110 -9.63 12.04 -21.56
C ALA A 110 -8.68 13.22 -21.82
N SER A 111 -8.79 14.32 -21.08
CA SER A 111 -7.88 15.47 -21.14
C SER A 111 -6.85 15.50 -20.02
N SER A 112 -6.90 14.58 -19.05
CA SER A 112 -5.93 14.47 -17.96
C SER A 112 -4.56 14.08 -18.50
N ARG A 113 -3.52 14.32 -17.69
CA ARG A 113 -2.13 14.03 -18.05
C ARG A 113 -1.96 12.53 -18.37
N VAL A 114 -1.26 12.25 -19.48
CA VAL A 114 -0.87 10.88 -19.84
C VAL A 114 0.33 10.48 -19.01
N TYR A 115 0.33 9.23 -18.54
CA TYR A 115 1.46 8.65 -17.82
C TYR A 115 2.53 8.21 -18.82
N ASP A 116 3.69 8.82 -18.73
CA ASP A 116 4.86 8.57 -19.57
C ASP A 116 6.14 8.24 -18.76
N GLY A 117 5.99 8.09 -17.43
CA GLY A 117 7.08 7.75 -16.52
C GLY A 117 6.72 8.06 -15.05
N PRO A 118 7.62 7.78 -14.10
CA PRO A 118 7.34 7.90 -12.67
C PRO A 118 6.79 9.27 -12.26
N ILE A 119 5.71 9.28 -11.47
CA ILE A 119 5.14 10.49 -10.89
C ILE A 119 5.98 10.83 -9.65
N VAL A 120 6.62 12.00 -9.65
CA VAL A 120 7.45 12.46 -8.55
C VAL A 120 6.62 13.31 -7.59
N VAL A 121 6.54 12.88 -6.33
CA VAL A 121 5.84 13.58 -5.24
C VAL A 121 6.87 14.04 -4.21
N LYS A 122 6.91 15.33 -3.91
CA LYS A 122 7.84 15.94 -2.94
C LYS A 122 7.17 16.42 -1.66
N ASP A 123 5.86 16.31 -1.60
CA ASP A 123 5.02 16.79 -0.52
C ASP A 123 3.86 15.81 -0.34
N SER A 124 2.64 16.19 -0.63
CA SER A 124 1.46 15.34 -0.60
C SER A 124 0.78 15.28 -1.96
N ALA A 125 0.29 14.11 -2.35
CA ALA A 125 -0.53 13.95 -3.54
C ALA A 125 -1.60 12.89 -3.32
N ASP A 126 -2.79 13.16 -3.85
CA ASP A 126 -3.88 12.21 -3.97
C ASP A 126 -3.98 11.78 -5.43
N ILE A 127 -3.25 10.71 -5.75
CA ILE A 127 -3.11 10.24 -7.14
C ILE A 127 -4.31 9.38 -7.48
N LYS A 128 -5.03 9.78 -8.54
CA LYS A 128 -6.00 8.90 -9.21
C LYS A 128 -5.53 8.60 -10.62
N ALA A 129 -5.59 7.32 -11.00
CA ALA A 129 -5.16 6.86 -12.30
C ALA A 129 -6.21 5.95 -12.92
N ALA A 130 -6.38 6.04 -14.23
CA ALA A 130 -7.34 5.24 -14.99
C ALA A 130 -6.81 4.90 -16.38
N ILE A 131 -7.24 3.76 -16.93
CA ILE A 131 -6.96 3.35 -18.29
C ILE A 131 -7.99 3.99 -19.22
N PHE A 132 -7.52 4.49 -20.37
CA PHE A 132 -8.38 5.01 -21.42
C PHE A 132 -8.17 4.23 -22.74
N ARG A 133 -9.27 3.97 -23.44
CA ARG A 133 -9.29 3.44 -24.83
C ARG A 133 -10.29 4.24 -25.65
N ASP A 134 -9.85 4.73 -26.79
CA ASP A 134 -10.68 5.57 -27.67
C ASP A 134 -11.31 6.77 -26.92
N GLY A 135 -10.54 7.35 -25.98
CA GLY A 135 -10.98 8.49 -25.16
C GLY A 135 -11.97 8.14 -24.04
N GLN A 136 -12.32 6.85 -23.86
CA GLN A 136 -13.26 6.41 -22.83
C GLN A 136 -12.53 5.71 -21.68
N LEU A 137 -12.93 6.03 -20.45
CA LEU A 137 -12.43 5.41 -19.25
C LEU A 137 -12.80 3.91 -19.20
N GLN A 138 -11.83 3.07 -18.86
CA GLN A 138 -11.98 1.63 -18.67
C GLN A 138 -11.79 1.28 -17.19
N GLY A 139 -12.64 0.39 -16.69
CA GLY A 139 -12.57 -0.09 -15.30
C GLY A 139 -12.86 0.98 -14.26
N THR A 140 -12.36 0.77 -13.05
CA THR A 140 -12.46 1.71 -11.93
C THR A 140 -11.13 2.42 -11.74
N PRO A 141 -11.10 3.76 -11.55
CA PRO A 141 -9.86 4.46 -11.25
C PRO A 141 -9.18 3.91 -9.99
N THR A 142 -7.89 3.68 -10.07
CA THR A 142 -7.06 3.36 -8.91
C THR A 142 -6.72 4.63 -8.17
N GLU A 143 -6.78 4.58 -6.83
CA GLU A 143 -6.47 5.71 -5.95
C GLU A 143 -5.27 5.37 -5.06
N LYS A 144 -4.32 6.31 -4.95
CA LYS A 144 -3.16 6.18 -4.08
C LYS A 144 -2.82 7.52 -3.43
N LYS A 145 -2.99 7.60 -2.12
CA LYS A 145 -2.52 8.73 -1.34
C LYS A 145 -1.03 8.56 -1.02
N VAL A 146 -0.26 9.60 -1.24
CA VAL A 146 1.19 9.62 -1.10
C VAL A 146 1.60 10.88 -0.35
N ASP A 147 2.37 10.73 0.73
CA ASP A 147 2.82 11.83 1.57
C ASP A 147 4.32 11.72 1.81
N TYR A 148 5.12 12.68 1.29
CA TYR A 148 6.50 12.83 1.71
C TYR A 148 6.55 13.84 2.87
N HIS A 149 6.57 13.37 4.10
CA HIS A 149 6.46 14.18 5.31
C HIS A 149 7.77 14.26 6.09
N GLN A 150 7.86 15.15 7.11
CA GLN A 150 9.07 15.40 7.89
C GLN A 150 9.54 14.18 8.70
N GLY A 151 8.63 13.28 9.07
CA GLY A 151 8.92 12.07 9.84
C GLY A 151 9.59 10.95 9.05
N ILE A 152 9.61 11.00 7.71
CA ILE A 152 10.17 9.91 6.90
C ILE A 152 11.63 9.66 7.27
N ASN A 153 11.93 8.37 7.50
CA ASN A 153 13.26 7.86 7.87
C ASN A 153 13.83 8.44 9.17
N LYS A 154 12.99 9.03 10.04
CA LYS A 154 13.40 9.45 11.38
C LYS A 154 13.48 8.23 12.32
N PRO A 155 14.36 8.25 13.32
CA PRO A 155 14.42 7.21 14.34
C PRO A 155 13.09 7.11 15.10
N ILE A 156 12.60 5.88 15.29
CA ILE A 156 11.43 5.60 16.10
C ILE A 156 11.79 4.60 17.21
N HIS A 157 11.33 4.89 18.42
CA HIS A 157 11.47 4.02 19.58
C HIS A 157 10.10 3.55 20.05
N TYR A 158 9.96 2.25 20.29
CA TYR A 158 8.72 1.63 20.78
C TYR A 158 8.82 1.33 22.28
N ASN A 159 7.93 1.92 23.07
CA ASN A 159 7.73 1.57 24.48
C ASN A 159 6.81 0.34 24.60
N SER A 160 6.00 0.06 23.59
CA SER A 160 5.15 -1.12 23.50
C SER A 160 5.80 -2.22 22.67
N LYS A 161 5.33 -3.46 22.86
CA LYS A 161 5.85 -4.62 22.13
C LYS A 161 5.14 -4.77 20.79
N LEU A 162 5.88 -4.62 19.71
CA LEU A 162 5.44 -4.95 18.36
C LEU A 162 5.26 -6.47 18.21
N TYR A 163 4.18 -6.90 17.57
CA TYR A 163 3.94 -8.32 17.32
C TYR A 163 4.80 -8.82 16.14
N SER A 164 5.60 -9.84 16.38
CA SER A 164 6.61 -10.32 15.41
C SER A 164 6.03 -10.86 14.09
N GLY A 165 4.75 -11.25 14.08
CA GLY A 165 4.06 -11.70 12.86
C GLY A 165 3.56 -10.56 11.97
N TYR A 166 3.52 -9.31 12.47
CA TYR A 166 3.01 -8.15 11.76
C TYR A 166 3.92 -6.94 11.97
N MET A 167 5.11 -7.01 11.38
CA MET A 167 6.13 -5.96 11.51
C MET A 167 6.15 -4.99 10.32
N ALA A 168 5.27 -5.18 9.32
CA ALA A 168 5.34 -4.45 8.04
C ALA A 168 6.76 -4.53 7.43
N GLY A 169 7.33 -3.39 7.02
CA GLY A 169 8.71 -3.27 6.50
C GLY A 169 9.81 -3.31 7.55
N GLY A 170 9.50 -3.55 8.84
CA GLY A 170 10.45 -3.56 9.95
C GLY A 170 10.22 -2.45 10.97
N MET A 171 11.23 -2.14 11.78
CA MET A 171 11.08 -1.20 12.91
C MET A 171 10.71 0.23 12.47
N ASN A 172 11.12 0.67 11.28
CA ASN A 172 10.84 2.01 10.78
C ASN A 172 9.60 2.09 9.86
N ALA A 173 8.80 1.02 9.79
CA ALA A 173 7.69 0.94 8.84
C ALA A 173 6.59 2.00 9.06
N LEU A 174 6.47 2.56 10.27
CA LEU A 174 5.54 3.67 10.53
C LEU A 174 6.04 5.03 10.02
N LEU A 175 7.25 5.09 9.45
CA LEU A 175 7.91 6.31 8.96
C LEU A 175 8.64 6.05 7.64
N ASP A 176 8.15 5.09 6.84
CA ASP A 176 8.77 4.73 5.56
C ASP A 176 8.10 5.37 4.33
N GLY A 177 7.00 6.10 4.54
CA GLY A 177 6.24 6.77 3.50
C GLY A 177 5.27 5.85 2.76
N TYR A 178 5.11 4.59 3.20
CA TYR A 178 4.22 3.63 2.56
C TYR A 178 2.95 3.41 3.37
N ARG A 179 1.83 3.79 2.81
CA ARG A 179 0.53 3.51 3.42
C ARG A 179 0.04 2.10 3.07
N GLY A 180 -0.57 1.44 4.03
CA GLY A 180 -1.23 0.14 3.84
C GLY A 180 -2.46 0.22 2.95
N GLY A 181 -2.78 -0.89 2.31
CA GLY A 181 -3.98 -1.08 1.48
C GLY A 181 -5.19 -1.57 2.27
N LEU A 182 -6.06 -2.30 1.57
CA LEU A 182 -7.32 -2.79 2.13
C LEU A 182 -7.18 -4.10 2.94
N THR A 183 -5.97 -4.63 3.09
CA THR A 183 -5.71 -5.84 3.87
C THR A 183 -4.49 -5.66 4.77
N TYR A 184 -4.59 -6.12 6.01
CA TYR A 184 -3.45 -6.12 6.94
C TYR A 184 -2.35 -7.13 6.55
N LEU A 185 -2.59 -7.97 5.53
CA LEU A 185 -1.65 -8.97 5.01
C LEU A 185 -0.78 -8.44 3.87
N ASP A 186 -0.91 -7.18 3.47
CA ASP A 186 -0.12 -6.57 2.39
C ASP A 186 1.33 -6.24 2.77
N GLY A 187 1.71 -6.48 4.03
CA GLY A 187 3.05 -6.21 4.54
C GLY A 187 3.33 -4.73 4.82
N ARG A 188 2.28 -3.89 4.95
CA ARG A 188 2.38 -2.45 5.22
C ARG A 188 1.79 -2.02 6.56
N TRP A 189 1.17 -2.94 7.29
CA TRP A 189 0.52 -2.70 8.56
C TRP A 189 1.33 -3.29 9.72
N GLN A 190 1.67 -2.48 10.71
CA GLN A 190 2.20 -2.96 11.98
C GLN A 190 1.08 -3.31 12.94
N GLY A 191 1.19 -4.48 13.58
CA GLY A 191 0.18 -5.01 14.50
C GLY A 191 0.64 -5.06 15.95
N TYR A 192 -0.26 -4.69 16.86
CA TYR A 192 -0.04 -4.67 18.31
C TYR A 192 -1.16 -5.41 19.01
N LEU A 193 -0.83 -6.27 19.99
CA LEU A 193 -1.81 -6.98 20.84
C LEU A 193 -2.23 -6.19 22.08
N ASN A 194 -1.55 -5.09 22.35
CA ASN A 194 -1.82 -4.18 23.46
C ASN A 194 -1.75 -2.74 22.94
N ASP A 195 -1.68 -1.78 23.85
CA ASP A 195 -1.50 -0.38 23.51
C ASP A 195 -0.29 -0.17 22.57
N LEU A 196 -0.41 0.73 21.61
CA LEU A 196 0.73 1.31 20.93
C LEU A 196 1.25 2.49 21.74
N ASP A 197 2.54 2.51 21.99
CA ASP A 197 3.27 3.64 22.56
C ASP A 197 4.63 3.74 21.84
N CYS A 198 4.81 4.77 21.04
CA CYS A 198 6.06 5.00 20.31
C CYS A 198 6.46 6.48 20.33
N VAL A 199 7.76 6.71 20.16
CA VAL A 199 8.38 8.04 20.14
C VAL A 199 9.20 8.19 18.88
N VAL A 200 8.92 9.20 18.10
CA VAL A 200 9.70 9.62 16.93
C VAL A 200 10.70 10.72 17.37
N ASP A 201 11.99 10.56 17.07
CA ASP A 201 13.01 11.59 17.28
C ASP A 201 13.26 12.35 15.98
N MET A 202 12.82 13.60 15.90
CA MET A 202 13.04 14.47 14.75
C MET A 202 14.51 14.87 14.56
N GLY A 203 15.38 14.57 15.55
CA GLY A 203 16.81 14.90 15.54
C GLY A 203 17.13 16.27 16.14
N GLU A 204 16.28 17.25 15.92
CA GLU A 204 16.35 18.62 16.44
C GLU A 204 14.95 19.15 16.74
N VAL A 205 14.87 20.23 17.49
CA VAL A 205 13.59 20.92 17.70
C VAL A 205 13.11 21.51 16.37
N THR A 206 11.95 21.06 15.94
CA THR A 206 11.37 21.36 14.61
C THR A 206 9.96 21.93 14.78
N ASP A 207 9.56 22.81 13.88
CA ASP A 207 8.18 23.30 13.81
C ASP A 207 7.29 22.19 13.25
N ILE A 208 6.24 21.82 14.00
CA ILE A 208 5.28 20.77 13.68
C ILE A 208 3.89 21.37 13.65
N HIS A 209 3.19 21.23 12.53
CA HIS A 209 1.86 21.80 12.33
C HIS A 209 0.75 20.74 12.32
N LYS A 210 1.11 19.51 11.99
CA LYS A 210 0.14 18.41 11.90
C LYS A 210 0.82 17.09 12.19
N VAL A 211 0.16 16.24 12.98
CA VAL A 211 0.52 14.83 13.14
C VAL A 211 -0.72 14.00 12.90
N SER A 212 -0.62 12.95 12.07
CA SER A 212 -1.71 12.00 11.92
C SER A 212 -1.22 10.55 11.92
N SER A 213 -2.09 9.65 12.35
CA SER A 213 -1.90 8.21 12.28
C SER A 213 -3.21 7.54 11.90
N ARG A 214 -3.16 6.53 11.04
CA ARG A 214 -4.34 5.82 10.54
C ARG A 214 -4.41 4.41 11.11
N PHE A 215 -5.60 4.01 11.54
CA PHE A 215 -5.84 2.66 12.06
C PHE A 215 -6.92 1.95 11.27
N MET A 216 -6.78 0.62 11.18
CA MET A 216 -7.71 -0.28 10.49
C MET A 216 -8.67 -0.93 11.48
N GLN A 217 -9.92 -1.16 11.06
CA GLN A 217 -10.82 -2.09 11.70
C GLN A 217 -11.29 -3.17 10.72
N LEU A 218 -11.20 -4.42 11.15
CA LEU A 218 -11.78 -5.60 10.51
C LEU A 218 -12.03 -6.66 11.61
N ILE A 219 -13.21 -6.63 12.20
CA ILE A 219 -13.46 -7.40 13.45
C ILE A 219 -13.49 -8.91 13.25
N GLY A 220 -13.77 -9.42 12.03
CA GLY A 220 -13.78 -10.85 11.75
C GLY A 220 -12.48 -11.56 12.15
N PRO A 221 -11.29 -11.10 11.74
CA PRO A 221 -10.00 -11.62 12.19
C PRO A 221 -9.50 -11.02 13.52
N GLY A 222 -10.28 -10.21 14.22
CA GLY A 222 -9.92 -9.61 15.51
C GLY A 222 -9.08 -8.34 15.43
N VAL A 223 -9.28 -7.53 14.38
CA VAL A 223 -8.63 -6.21 14.23
C VAL A 223 -9.60 -5.11 14.65
N TYR A 224 -9.20 -4.25 15.58
CA TYR A 224 -10.04 -3.21 16.16
C TYR A 224 -9.38 -1.84 16.08
N GLN A 225 -10.21 -0.79 16.07
CA GLN A 225 -9.71 0.56 16.34
C GLN A 225 -9.19 0.64 17.78
N PRO A 226 -8.17 1.48 18.05
CA PRO A 226 -7.88 1.89 19.42
C PRO A 226 -9.09 2.61 20.02
N GLY A 227 -9.25 2.60 21.34
CA GLY A 227 -10.31 3.37 22.01
C GLY A 227 -10.11 4.87 21.85
N GLU A 228 -8.86 5.28 21.89
CA GLU A 228 -8.43 6.67 21.74
C GLU A 228 -6.96 6.72 21.27
N VAL A 229 -6.58 7.82 20.67
CA VAL A 229 -5.19 8.13 20.33
C VAL A 229 -4.82 9.45 20.98
N GLU A 230 -3.68 9.49 21.69
CA GLU A 230 -3.09 10.66 22.31
C GLU A 230 -1.81 11.06 21.58
N LEU A 231 -1.67 12.35 21.29
CA LEU A 231 -0.44 12.98 20.83
C LEU A 231 0.24 13.72 21.98
N LEU A 232 1.53 13.46 22.19
CA LEU A 232 2.37 14.23 23.11
C LEU A 232 3.61 14.72 22.37
N THR A 233 4.09 15.89 22.77
CA THR A 233 5.31 16.51 22.24
C THR A 233 6.29 16.81 23.35
N SER A 234 7.60 16.80 23.03
CA SER A 234 8.67 17.15 23.95
C SER A 234 9.86 17.75 23.19
N GLU A 235 10.56 18.69 23.82
CA GLU A 235 11.83 19.24 23.31
C GLU A 235 13.04 18.45 23.85
N ASP A 236 12.94 17.92 25.07
CA ASP A 236 14.05 17.28 25.82
C ASP A 236 13.97 15.74 25.86
N GLY A 237 12.82 15.15 25.52
CA GLY A 237 12.57 13.71 25.60
C GLY A 237 12.22 13.19 26.99
N GLU A 238 12.17 14.06 28.00
CA GLU A 238 11.84 13.74 29.38
C GLU A 238 10.46 14.29 29.76
N SER A 239 10.21 15.56 29.47
CA SER A 239 8.97 16.28 29.77
C SER A 239 8.06 16.31 28.55
N TYR A 240 6.97 15.55 28.61
CA TYR A 240 5.98 15.45 27.53
C TYR A 240 4.72 16.26 27.84
N ILE A 241 4.28 17.05 26.86
CA ILE A 241 3.04 17.83 26.91
C ILE A 241 2.01 17.17 26.00
N SER A 242 0.83 16.82 26.54
CA SER A 242 -0.27 16.31 25.74
C SER A 242 -0.84 17.42 24.86
N GLN A 243 -0.94 17.12 23.56
CA GLN A 243 -1.52 18.02 22.56
C GLN A 243 -2.98 17.68 22.25
N GLY A 244 -3.48 16.63 22.87
CA GLY A 244 -4.88 16.22 22.83
C GLY A 244 -5.05 14.72 22.74
N VAL A 245 -6.30 14.32 22.92
CA VAL A 245 -6.77 12.92 22.81
C VAL A 245 -7.95 12.89 21.86
N ILE A 246 -7.90 12.00 20.87
CA ILE A 246 -9.00 11.81 19.91
C ILE A 246 -9.59 10.41 20.13
N PRO A 247 -10.87 10.31 20.51
CA PRO A 247 -11.53 9.01 20.63
C PRO A 247 -11.85 8.39 19.27
N THR A 248 -12.02 7.07 19.23
CA THR A 248 -12.56 6.41 18.05
C THR A 248 -14.03 6.80 17.82
N THR A 249 -14.39 6.95 16.55
CA THR A 249 -15.78 7.21 16.13
C THR A 249 -16.42 5.98 15.46
N ILE A 250 -15.61 4.97 15.12
CA ILE A 250 -16.07 3.73 14.53
C ILE A 250 -16.56 2.77 15.61
N SER A 251 -17.76 2.23 15.45
CA SER A 251 -18.32 1.26 16.39
C SER A 251 -17.49 -0.03 16.37
N ASN A 252 -17.17 -0.56 17.54
CA ASN A 252 -16.50 -1.85 17.68
C ASN A 252 -17.38 -3.07 17.31
N THR A 253 -18.62 -2.84 16.88
CA THR A 253 -19.54 -3.85 16.35
C THR A 253 -19.70 -3.77 14.83
N ASP A 254 -19.12 -2.75 14.22
CA ASP A 254 -19.13 -2.59 12.75
C ASP A 254 -18.20 -3.64 12.12
N LYS A 255 -18.80 -4.51 11.28
CA LYS A 255 -18.11 -5.66 10.66
C LYS A 255 -17.40 -5.32 9.36
N ASP A 256 -17.73 -4.18 8.78
CA ASP A 256 -17.14 -3.77 7.52
C ASP A 256 -15.69 -3.31 7.72
N LEU A 257 -14.87 -3.52 6.69
CA LEU A 257 -13.53 -2.95 6.68
C LEU A 257 -13.65 -1.42 6.75
N SER A 258 -13.04 -0.83 7.76
CA SER A 258 -13.05 0.61 7.95
C SER A 258 -11.72 1.14 8.45
N PHE A 259 -11.49 2.44 8.21
CA PHE A 259 -10.28 3.14 8.61
C PHE A 259 -10.64 4.43 9.31
N GLN A 260 -9.92 4.77 10.38
CA GLN A 260 -9.99 6.10 10.98
C GLN A 260 -8.59 6.71 11.01
N GLU A 261 -8.48 7.93 10.52
CA GLU A 261 -7.27 8.75 10.63
C GLU A 261 -7.45 9.72 11.83
N TYR A 262 -6.54 9.63 12.79
CA TYR A 262 -6.50 10.49 13.96
C TYR A 262 -5.55 11.63 13.65
N THR A 263 -6.10 12.82 13.44
CA THR A 263 -5.34 14.00 12.99
C THR A 263 -5.34 15.08 14.05
N PHE A 264 -4.14 15.46 14.48
CA PHE A 264 -3.87 16.55 15.40
C PHE A 264 -3.31 17.73 14.60
N ASN A 265 -3.92 18.90 14.75
CA ASN A 265 -3.44 20.16 14.14
C ASN A 265 -3.07 21.13 15.23
N GLY A 266 -1.95 21.84 15.05
CA GLY A 266 -1.45 22.83 16.00
C GLY A 266 -0.15 23.46 15.49
N ASP A 267 0.46 24.30 16.31
CA ASP A 267 1.76 24.89 16.05
C ASP A 267 2.66 24.56 17.23
N TRP A 268 3.45 23.50 17.08
CA TRP A 268 4.30 22.99 18.15
C TRP A 268 5.78 23.09 17.76
N LYS A 269 6.62 23.39 18.75
CA LYS A 269 8.06 23.19 18.64
C LYS A 269 8.41 21.92 19.41
N ALA A 270 8.92 20.92 18.72
CA ALA A 270 9.24 19.65 19.36
C ALA A 270 10.38 18.93 18.65
N ARG A 271 11.18 18.19 19.41
CA ARG A 271 12.09 17.18 18.89
C ARG A 271 11.49 15.78 18.97
N TYR A 272 10.72 15.51 20.00
CA TYR A 272 10.15 14.19 20.23
C TYR A 272 8.63 14.22 20.08
N ILE A 273 8.12 13.34 19.21
CA ILE A 273 6.69 13.16 18.95
C ILE A 273 6.31 11.79 19.50
N ARG A 274 5.46 11.73 20.52
CA ARG A 274 5.00 10.48 21.11
C ARG A 274 3.54 10.24 20.76
N ILE A 275 3.23 9.05 20.25
CA ILE A 275 1.88 8.62 19.96
C ILE A 275 1.55 7.44 20.86
N LYS A 276 0.40 7.54 21.53
CA LYS A 276 -0.20 6.46 22.30
C LYS A 276 -1.56 6.15 21.73
N ALA A 277 -1.78 4.89 21.35
CA ALA A 277 -3.08 4.38 20.97
C ALA A 277 -3.49 3.30 21.96
N LYS A 278 -4.59 3.54 22.68
CA LYS A 278 -5.02 2.69 23.77
C LYS A 278 -5.93 1.57 23.30
N GLU A 279 -5.61 0.34 23.66
CA GLU A 279 -6.46 -0.81 23.39
C GLU A 279 -7.87 -0.63 24.02
N ALA A 280 -8.90 -0.91 23.22
CA ALA A 280 -10.29 -0.89 23.71
C ALA A 280 -10.93 -2.29 23.68
N ASN A 281 -10.40 -3.21 22.89
CA ASN A 281 -10.94 -4.55 22.69
C ASN A 281 -9.81 -5.57 22.67
N LYS A 282 -10.08 -6.80 23.11
CA LYS A 282 -9.11 -7.90 22.98
C LYS A 282 -8.94 -8.25 21.50
N GLY A 283 -7.76 -7.99 20.96
CA GLY A 283 -7.42 -8.25 19.57
C GLY A 283 -6.20 -7.46 19.14
N PHE A 284 -6.12 -7.17 17.86
CA PHE A 284 -5.04 -6.39 17.30
C PHE A 284 -5.44 -4.93 17.05
N ILE A 285 -4.52 -4.02 17.29
CA ILE A 285 -4.50 -2.68 16.74
C ILE A 285 -3.54 -2.70 15.56
N PHE A 286 -3.97 -2.23 14.39
CA PHE A 286 -3.12 -2.10 13.21
C PHE A 286 -3.02 -0.65 12.77
N THR A 287 -1.77 -0.18 12.58
CA THR A 287 -1.46 1.14 12.01
C THR A 287 -0.41 1.01 10.91
N ASP A 288 -0.41 1.93 9.94
CA ASP A 288 0.45 1.87 8.76
C ASP A 288 1.51 2.97 8.72
N GLU A 289 1.15 4.23 8.97
CA GLU A 289 2.06 5.37 8.84
C GLU A 289 1.75 6.45 9.87
N ILE A 290 2.80 7.09 10.40
CA ILE A 290 2.72 8.31 11.22
C ILE A 290 3.21 9.47 10.36
N VAL A 291 2.30 10.33 9.96
CA VAL A 291 2.57 11.48 9.08
C VAL A 291 2.80 12.72 9.93
N ILE A 292 3.92 13.41 9.73
CA ILE A 292 4.36 14.59 10.51
C ILE A 292 4.65 15.75 9.55
N TRP A 293 3.92 16.86 9.71
CA TRP A 293 4.05 18.10 8.92
C TRP A 293 4.37 19.31 9.78
#